data_c2aee13e7924751cad07d2149c324c05
#
_entry.id   c2aee13e7924751cad07d2149c324c05
#
_cell.length_a   1.000
_cell.length_b   1.000
_cell.length_c   1.000
_cell.angle_alpha   90.00
_cell.angle_beta   90.00
_cell.angle_gamma   90.00
#
_symmetry.space_group_name_H-M   'P 1'
#
loop_
_entity.id
_entity.type
_entity.pdbx_description
1 polymer ?
#
loop_
_entity_poly.entity_id
_entity_poly.type
_entity_poly.pdbx_seq_one_letter_code
_entity_poly.pdbx_strand_id
1 'polypeptide(L)'
;MEYSFYDFLKLLGSLALFLYGMKIMSEGLQKFAGDRLRKILTAMTTNRVTGVLTGVLITALVQSSSATTVMVVSFVNAGLLTLSQSIGVIMGANIGTTVTAWIISALGFKVDIAAFALPLLAFGIPLLFSQKSNRKSVGEFIFGFSFLFMGLSYLKNNAPDLSQNPDMLSFVQDYTDMGFISILLFVGIGTVLTMIVQASAATMAITLIMCANGWISFELGAALVLGENIGTTITANLAALTGNTQARRAALAHLVFNVFGVIWVLCLFTPFTEAVSWFVENVMGTKDPAVAVSFKLSAFHTCFNICNVLILIWFVKFIERTVCAIIPMKEQDEEYRLRFISGGMLSTAELSILQALSLIHISEPTRHAQI
;
A
#
# COMPACT_ATOMS: atom_id res chain seq x y z
N MET A 1 -9.68 28.71 22.72
CA MET A 1 -9.40 27.72 23.80
C MET A 1 -8.03 27.13 23.50
N GLU A 2 -7.14 27.12 24.50
CA GLU A 2 -5.86 26.44 24.32
C GLU A 2 -6.09 24.95 24.08
N TYR A 3 -5.39 24.38 23.11
CA TYR A 3 -5.43 22.95 22.77
C TYR A 3 -4.87 22.16 23.95
N SER A 4 -5.72 21.42 24.65
CA SER A 4 -5.37 20.76 25.90
C SER A 4 -4.72 19.39 25.65
N PHE A 5 -4.03 18.86 26.67
CA PHE A 5 -3.52 17.48 26.64
C PHE A 5 -4.66 16.45 26.40
N TYR A 6 -5.86 16.74 26.89
CA TYR A 6 -7.03 15.90 26.64
C TYR A 6 -7.45 15.90 25.17
N ASP A 7 -7.36 17.06 24.48
CA ASP A 7 -7.66 17.14 23.04
C ASP A 7 -6.62 16.39 22.21
N PHE A 8 -5.36 16.45 22.61
CA PHE A 8 -4.30 15.63 22.03
C PHE A 8 -4.58 14.12 22.19
N LEU A 9 -5.04 13.66 23.35
CA LEU A 9 -5.43 12.27 23.56
C LEU A 9 -6.65 11.87 22.71
N LYS A 10 -7.63 12.78 22.53
CA LYS A 10 -8.75 12.54 21.61
C LYS A 10 -8.26 12.36 20.16
N LEU A 11 -7.33 13.20 19.72
CA LEU A 11 -6.74 13.11 18.38
C LEU A 11 -6.03 11.75 18.18
N LEU A 12 -5.19 11.33 19.14
CA LEU A 12 -4.54 10.03 19.11
C LEU A 12 -5.55 8.87 19.14
N GLY A 13 -6.60 8.95 19.97
CA GLY A 13 -7.67 7.96 20.02
C GLY A 13 -8.44 7.87 18.70
N SER A 14 -8.68 9.01 18.06
CA SER A 14 -9.31 9.08 16.73
C SER A 14 -8.46 8.40 15.66
N LEU A 15 -7.14 8.66 15.69
CA LEU A 15 -6.18 8.01 14.80
C LEU A 15 -6.12 6.50 15.06
N ALA A 16 -6.10 6.08 16.32
CA ALA A 16 -6.11 4.67 16.68
C ALA A 16 -7.38 3.95 16.17
N LEU A 17 -8.54 4.59 16.30
CA LEU A 17 -9.81 4.05 15.80
C LEU A 17 -9.80 3.94 14.26
N PHE A 18 -9.30 4.95 13.57
CA PHE A 18 -9.13 4.95 12.12
C PHE A 18 -8.23 3.80 11.66
N LEU A 19 -7.03 3.67 12.26
CA LEU A 19 -6.06 2.63 11.94
C LEU A 19 -6.60 1.22 12.22
N TYR A 20 -7.27 1.06 13.34
CA TYR A 20 -7.88 -0.21 13.73
C TYR A 20 -9.02 -0.60 12.79
N GLY A 21 -9.88 0.38 12.44
CA GLY A 21 -10.93 0.19 11.44
C GLY A 21 -10.39 -0.26 10.10
N MET A 22 -9.35 0.40 9.60
CA MET A 22 -8.68 0.05 8.35
C MET A 22 -8.10 -1.38 8.41
N LYS A 23 -7.45 -1.75 9.52
CA LYS A 23 -6.89 -3.08 9.73
C LYS A 23 -7.98 -4.17 9.67
N ILE A 24 -9.06 -4.02 10.45
CA ILE A 24 -10.16 -5.00 10.47
C ILE A 24 -10.84 -5.09 9.10
N MET A 25 -11.06 -3.96 8.42
CA MET A 25 -11.64 -3.92 7.09
C MET A 25 -10.80 -4.72 6.09
N SER A 26 -9.48 -4.49 6.08
CA SER A 26 -8.52 -5.19 5.22
C SER A 26 -8.47 -6.70 5.54
N GLU A 27 -8.39 -7.07 6.82
CA GLU A 27 -8.37 -8.49 7.24
C GLU A 27 -9.67 -9.21 6.88
N GLY A 28 -10.83 -8.55 7.04
CA GLY A 28 -12.12 -9.09 6.63
C GLY A 28 -12.17 -9.39 5.13
N LEU A 29 -11.70 -8.46 4.30
CA LEU A 29 -11.60 -8.65 2.85
C LEU A 29 -10.61 -9.76 2.48
N GLN A 30 -9.45 -9.80 3.12
CA GLN A 30 -8.43 -10.83 2.89
C GLN A 30 -8.97 -12.24 3.22
N LYS A 31 -9.63 -12.39 4.37
CA LYS A 31 -10.27 -13.66 4.77
C LYS A 31 -11.40 -14.07 3.83
N PHE A 32 -12.21 -13.10 3.39
CA PHE A 32 -13.30 -13.34 2.44
C PHE A 32 -12.78 -13.78 1.06
N ALA A 33 -11.73 -13.11 0.58
CA ALA A 33 -11.13 -13.41 -0.72
C ALA A 33 -10.25 -14.69 -0.70
N GLY A 34 -9.63 -15.00 0.44
CA GLY A 34 -8.93 -16.24 0.76
C GLY A 34 -8.06 -16.81 -0.35
N ASP A 35 -8.23 -18.10 -0.63
CA ASP A 35 -7.45 -18.84 -1.65
C ASP A 35 -7.66 -18.31 -3.09
N ARG A 36 -8.73 -17.54 -3.34
CA ARG A 36 -8.95 -16.95 -4.66
C ARG A 36 -7.88 -15.94 -5.02
N LEU A 37 -7.41 -15.13 -4.05
CA LEU A 37 -6.32 -14.18 -4.28
C LEU A 37 -5.02 -14.87 -4.69
N ARG A 38 -4.68 -15.99 -4.02
CA ARG A 38 -3.50 -16.78 -4.38
C ARG A 38 -3.61 -17.34 -5.79
N LYS A 39 -4.77 -17.91 -6.15
CA LYS A 39 -5.02 -18.44 -7.50
C LYS A 39 -4.94 -17.36 -8.56
N ILE A 40 -5.50 -16.17 -8.32
CA ILE A 40 -5.42 -15.03 -9.23
C ILE A 40 -3.96 -14.63 -9.42
N LEU A 41 -3.18 -14.55 -8.35
CA LEU A 41 -1.78 -14.13 -8.39
C LEU A 41 -0.91 -15.07 -9.24
N THR A 42 -1.10 -16.38 -9.10
CA THR A 42 -0.34 -17.38 -9.86
C THR A 42 -0.82 -17.56 -11.31
N ALA A 43 -2.13 -17.45 -11.56
CA ALA A 43 -2.71 -17.71 -12.87
C ALA A 43 -2.61 -16.50 -13.83
N MET A 44 -2.62 -15.27 -13.32
CA MET A 44 -2.75 -14.06 -14.13
C MET A 44 -1.43 -13.27 -14.31
N THR A 45 -0.29 -13.80 -13.88
CA THR A 45 1.02 -13.12 -13.99
C THR A 45 1.84 -13.59 -15.19
N THR A 46 1.19 -13.95 -16.30
CA THR A 46 1.87 -14.51 -17.49
C THR A 46 2.72 -13.48 -18.24
N ASN A 47 2.36 -12.20 -18.20
CA ASN A 47 3.10 -11.12 -18.82
C ASN A 47 3.09 -9.86 -17.93
N ARG A 48 3.86 -8.83 -18.31
CA ARG A 48 4.03 -7.60 -17.51
C ARG A 48 2.71 -6.86 -17.29
N VAL A 49 1.88 -6.74 -18.32
CA VAL A 49 0.60 -6.02 -18.28
C VAL A 49 -0.39 -6.75 -17.38
N THR A 50 -0.54 -8.06 -17.56
CA THR A 50 -1.40 -8.88 -16.71
C THR A 50 -0.90 -8.90 -15.26
N GLY A 51 0.43 -8.89 -15.04
CA GLY A 51 1.03 -8.73 -13.72
C GLY A 51 0.61 -7.41 -13.06
N VAL A 52 0.72 -6.28 -13.78
CA VAL A 52 0.25 -4.97 -13.28
C VAL A 52 -1.24 -5.00 -12.96
N LEU A 53 -2.09 -5.47 -13.87
CA LEU A 53 -3.53 -5.56 -13.64
C LEU A 53 -3.87 -6.44 -12.43
N THR A 54 -3.15 -7.54 -12.25
CA THR A 54 -3.28 -8.41 -11.08
C THR A 54 -2.94 -7.68 -9.79
N GLY A 55 -1.82 -6.94 -9.79
CA GLY A 55 -1.41 -6.12 -8.65
C GLY A 55 -2.44 -5.04 -8.30
N VAL A 56 -2.97 -4.33 -9.31
CA VAL A 56 -4.05 -3.34 -9.12
C VAL A 56 -5.27 -4.01 -8.49
N LEU A 57 -5.74 -5.10 -9.07
CA LEU A 57 -6.95 -5.79 -8.61
C LEU A 57 -6.80 -6.30 -7.17
N ILE A 58 -5.71 -7.00 -6.88
CA ILE A 58 -5.49 -7.57 -5.55
C ILE A 58 -5.39 -6.46 -4.51
N THR A 59 -4.61 -5.41 -4.77
CA THR A 59 -4.42 -4.33 -3.79
C THR A 59 -5.70 -3.52 -3.60
N ALA A 60 -6.45 -3.23 -4.67
CA ALA A 60 -7.74 -2.56 -4.57
C ALA A 60 -8.77 -3.39 -3.77
N LEU A 61 -8.76 -4.72 -3.91
CA LEU A 61 -9.63 -5.62 -3.14
C LEU A 61 -9.18 -5.75 -1.69
N VAL A 62 -7.88 -5.94 -1.46
CA VAL A 62 -7.31 -6.15 -0.11
C VAL A 62 -7.21 -4.84 0.67
N GLN A 63 -7.20 -3.70 -0.01
CA GLN A 63 -7.00 -2.36 0.58
C GLN A 63 -5.68 -2.24 1.38
N SER A 64 -4.66 -3.04 1.00
CA SER A 64 -3.35 -3.04 1.63
C SER A 64 -2.26 -3.41 0.63
N SER A 65 -1.49 -2.43 0.19
CA SER A 65 -0.32 -2.65 -0.67
C SER A 65 0.80 -3.39 0.07
N SER A 66 0.98 -3.11 1.37
CA SER A 66 1.96 -3.81 2.18
C SER A 66 1.66 -5.31 2.26
N ALA A 67 0.39 -5.71 2.48
CA ALA A 67 0.00 -7.12 2.47
C ALA A 67 0.22 -7.75 1.09
N THR A 68 -0.14 -7.04 0.01
CA THR A 68 0.06 -7.52 -1.36
C THR A 68 1.54 -7.70 -1.67
N THR A 69 2.39 -6.72 -1.37
CA THR A 69 3.83 -6.79 -1.67
C THR A 69 4.55 -7.83 -0.82
N VAL A 70 4.21 -8.00 0.46
CA VAL A 70 4.73 -9.09 1.31
C VAL A 70 4.32 -10.45 0.77
N MET A 71 3.07 -10.60 0.30
CA MET A 71 2.61 -11.83 -0.35
C MET A 71 3.42 -12.11 -1.63
N VAL A 72 3.65 -11.11 -2.47
CA VAL A 72 4.47 -11.24 -3.68
C VAL A 72 5.91 -11.65 -3.35
N VAL A 73 6.53 -11.00 -2.37
CA VAL A 73 7.88 -11.35 -1.88
C VAL A 73 7.92 -12.79 -1.38
N SER A 74 6.90 -13.22 -0.64
CA SER A 74 6.79 -14.60 -0.16
C SER A 74 6.65 -15.61 -1.31
N PHE A 75 5.92 -15.28 -2.37
CA PHE A 75 5.78 -16.14 -3.55
C PHE A 75 7.08 -16.22 -4.37
N VAL A 76 7.82 -15.12 -4.46
CA VAL A 76 9.16 -15.13 -5.04
C VAL A 76 10.10 -15.99 -4.20
N ASN A 77 10.03 -15.87 -2.88
CA ASN A 77 10.81 -16.71 -1.95
C ASN A 77 10.52 -18.21 -2.11
N ALA A 78 9.25 -18.55 -2.35
CA ALA A 78 8.81 -19.92 -2.59
C ALA A 78 9.04 -20.42 -4.03
N GLY A 79 9.59 -19.58 -4.93
CA GLY A 79 9.78 -19.92 -6.35
C GLY A 79 8.50 -19.99 -7.18
N LEU A 80 7.36 -19.51 -6.65
CA LEU A 80 6.06 -19.49 -7.33
C LEU A 80 5.93 -18.33 -8.31
N LEU A 81 6.71 -17.26 -8.14
CA LEU A 81 6.82 -16.12 -9.03
C LEU A 81 8.28 -15.85 -9.37
N THR A 82 8.54 -15.52 -10.62
CA THR A 82 9.85 -14.99 -11.04
C THR A 82 10.02 -13.54 -10.59
N LEU A 83 11.26 -13.06 -10.51
CA LEU A 83 11.56 -11.66 -10.19
C LEU A 83 10.88 -10.70 -11.18
N SER A 84 10.93 -10.99 -12.47
CA SER A 84 10.29 -10.16 -13.50
C SER A 84 8.77 -10.08 -13.37
N GLN A 85 8.11 -11.19 -13.02
CA GLN A 85 6.66 -11.22 -12.75
C GLN A 85 6.32 -10.42 -11.50
N SER A 86 7.10 -10.57 -10.43
CA SER A 86 6.88 -9.86 -9.18
C SER A 86 6.98 -8.34 -9.33
N ILE A 87 7.93 -7.85 -10.15
CA ILE A 87 8.06 -6.42 -10.44
C ILE A 87 6.76 -5.88 -11.04
N GLY A 88 6.16 -6.58 -12.01
CA GLY A 88 4.87 -6.17 -12.60
C GLY A 88 3.75 -6.08 -11.58
N VAL A 89 3.62 -7.10 -10.70
CA VAL A 89 2.58 -7.09 -9.65
C VAL A 89 2.81 -5.97 -8.64
N ILE A 90 4.06 -5.72 -8.24
CA ILE A 90 4.43 -4.63 -7.32
C ILE A 90 4.08 -3.27 -7.92
N MET A 91 4.38 -3.06 -9.21
CA MET A 91 3.98 -1.85 -9.94
C MET A 91 2.46 -1.65 -9.89
N GLY A 92 1.69 -2.71 -10.14
CA GLY A 92 0.23 -2.68 -10.05
C GLY A 92 -0.28 -2.41 -8.64
N ALA A 93 0.37 -2.97 -7.62
CA ALA A 93 0.00 -2.76 -6.22
C ALA A 93 0.07 -1.28 -5.83
N ASN A 94 1.03 -0.51 -6.34
CA ASN A 94 1.11 0.92 -6.10
C ASN A 94 -0.09 1.69 -6.71
N ILE A 95 -0.54 1.33 -7.93
CA ILE A 95 -1.78 1.90 -8.48
C ILE A 95 -2.98 1.50 -7.62
N GLY A 96 -3.09 0.23 -7.23
CA GLY A 96 -4.19 -0.28 -6.40
C GLY A 96 -4.35 0.44 -5.06
N THR A 97 -3.24 0.92 -4.46
CA THR A 97 -3.24 1.71 -3.21
C THR A 97 -4.03 3.01 -3.37
N THR A 98 -4.01 3.61 -4.56
CA THR A 98 -4.68 4.90 -4.79
C THR A 98 -6.20 4.82 -4.63
N VAL A 99 -6.79 3.65 -4.79
CA VAL A 99 -8.23 3.42 -4.56
C VAL A 99 -8.62 3.79 -3.12
N THR A 100 -7.76 3.52 -2.14
CA THR A 100 -8.00 3.91 -0.74
C THR A 100 -8.13 5.43 -0.59
N ALA A 101 -7.25 6.20 -1.26
CA ALA A 101 -7.33 7.66 -1.25
C ALA A 101 -8.67 8.18 -1.79
N TRP A 102 -9.16 7.60 -2.89
CA TRP A 102 -10.47 7.93 -3.45
C TRP A 102 -11.63 7.56 -2.52
N ILE A 103 -11.57 6.40 -1.87
CA ILE A 103 -12.58 5.99 -0.87
C ILE A 103 -12.63 7.01 0.27
N ILE A 104 -11.48 7.39 0.84
CA ILE A 104 -11.40 8.38 1.91
C ILE A 104 -11.91 9.75 1.42
N SER A 105 -11.48 10.21 0.26
CA SER A 105 -11.87 11.52 -0.28
C SER A 105 -13.36 11.58 -0.63
N ALA A 106 -13.90 10.57 -1.32
CA ALA A 106 -15.29 10.56 -1.74
C ALA A 106 -16.25 10.32 -0.57
N LEU A 107 -15.96 9.33 0.28
CA LEU A 107 -16.85 8.91 1.36
C LEU A 107 -16.59 9.64 2.69
N GLY A 108 -15.39 10.22 2.86
CA GLY A 108 -15.05 10.94 4.07
C GLY A 108 -15.17 12.46 3.97
N PHE A 109 -15.01 13.03 2.77
CA PHE A 109 -15.05 14.48 2.57
C PHE A 109 -16.25 14.96 1.74
N LYS A 110 -16.61 14.23 0.68
CA LYS A 110 -17.77 14.61 -0.17
C LYS A 110 -19.09 14.10 0.41
N VAL A 111 -19.10 12.89 0.98
CA VAL A 111 -20.28 12.27 1.59
C VAL A 111 -19.93 11.93 3.05
N ASP A 112 -20.73 12.40 4.00
CA ASP A 112 -20.51 12.07 5.41
C ASP A 112 -21.02 10.65 5.73
N ILE A 113 -20.23 9.66 5.37
CA ILE A 113 -20.52 8.25 5.66
C ILE A 113 -20.45 7.94 7.15
N ALA A 114 -19.75 8.75 7.95
CA ALA A 114 -19.65 8.54 9.39
C ALA A 114 -21.03 8.57 10.08
N ALA A 115 -21.98 9.34 9.55
CA ALA A 115 -23.37 9.35 10.04
C ALA A 115 -24.07 7.98 9.92
N PHE A 116 -23.66 7.17 8.94
CA PHE A 116 -24.21 5.82 8.72
C PHE A 116 -23.41 4.72 9.43
N ALA A 117 -22.28 5.04 10.04
CA ALA A 117 -21.39 4.05 10.63
C ALA A 117 -22.07 3.27 11.78
N LEU A 118 -22.79 3.95 12.68
CA LEU A 118 -23.52 3.28 13.76
C LEU A 118 -24.64 2.36 13.26
N PRO A 119 -25.52 2.76 12.33
CA PRO A 119 -26.47 1.85 11.69
C PRO A 119 -25.80 0.64 11.02
N LEU A 120 -24.66 0.84 10.34
CA LEU A 120 -23.93 -0.26 9.70
C LEU A 120 -23.43 -1.30 10.71
N LEU A 121 -23.00 -0.88 11.90
CA LEU A 121 -22.61 -1.81 12.97
C LEU A 121 -23.76 -2.75 13.37
N ALA A 122 -25.00 -2.25 13.42
CA ALA A 122 -26.16 -3.07 13.74
C ALA A 122 -26.35 -4.22 12.72
N PHE A 123 -26.10 -3.98 11.44
CA PHE A 123 -26.13 -5.02 10.41
C PHE A 123 -24.91 -5.94 10.47
N GLY A 124 -23.77 -5.42 10.91
CA GLY A 124 -22.52 -6.18 11.04
C GLY A 124 -22.54 -7.21 12.19
N ILE A 125 -23.23 -6.90 13.32
CA ILE A 125 -23.27 -7.77 14.52
C ILE A 125 -23.73 -9.20 14.20
N PRO A 126 -24.88 -9.46 13.56
CA PRO A 126 -25.33 -10.82 13.29
C PRO A 126 -24.36 -11.59 12.39
N LEU A 127 -23.65 -10.88 11.50
CA LEU A 127 -22.68 -11.48 10.60
C LEU A 127 -21.39 -11.85 11.36
N LEU A 128 -20.95 -11.01 12.28
CA LEU A 128 -19.74 -11.23 13.07
C LEU A 128 -19.85 -12.47 13.96
N PHE A 129 -21.04 -12.72 14.53
CA PHE A 129 -21.32 -13.90 15.36
C PHE A 129 -21.78 -15.14 14.57
N SER A 130 -21.75 -15.07 13.22
CA SER A 130 -22.11 -16.19 12.38
C SER A 130 -21.07 -17.33 12.46
N GLN A 131 -21.53 -18.57 12.48
CA GLN A 131 -20.67 -19.77 12.41
C GLN A 131 -20.02 -19.95 11.03
N LYS A 132 -20.54 -19.31 9.98
CA LYS A 132 -20.00 -19.40 8.63
C LYS A 132 -18.86 -18.40 8.45
N SER A 133 -17.64 -18.89 8.15
CA SER A 133 -16.43 -18.09 7.99
C SER A 133 -16.64 -16.88 7.05
N ASN A 134 -17.23 -17.10 5.86
CA ASN A 134 -17.45 -16.02 4.90
C ASN A 134 -18.39 -14.91 5.44
N ARG A 135 -19.42 -15.26 6.21
CA ARG A 135 -20.33 -14.27 6.82
C ARG A 135 -19.61 -13.49 7.90
N LYS A 136 -18.81 -14.17 8.73
CA LYS A 136 -17.98 -13.54 9.74
C LYS A 136 -17.01 -12.54 9.13
N SER A 137 -16.34 -12.89 8.03
CA SER A 137 -15.43 -11.99 7.32
C SER A 137 -16.14 -10.75 6.75
N VAL A 138 -17.38 -10.89 6.27
CA VAL A 138 -18.20 -9.75 5.84
C VAL A 138 -18.58 -8.88 7.06
N GLY A 139 -18.90 -9.50 8.21
CA GLY A 139 -19.11 -8.77 9.46
C GLY A 139 -17.89 -7.97 9.89
N GLU A 140 -16.70 -8.59 9.87
CA GLU A 140 -15.42 -7.92 10.15
C GLU A 140 -15.19 -6.73 9.18
N PHE A 141 -15.48 -6.91 7.89
CA PHE A 141 -15.38 -5.81 6.92
C PHE A 141 -16.31 -4.63 7.27
N ILE A 142 -17.58 -4.90 7.60
CA ILE A 142 -18.56 -3.87 7.97
C ILE A 142 -18.11 -3.13 9.23
N PHE A 143 -17.62 -3.83 10.24
CA PHE A 143 -17.09 -3.22 11.46
C PHE A 143 -15.87 -2.36 11.17
N GLY A 144 -14.91 -2.89 10.40
CA GLY A 144 -13.73 -2.16 10.01
C GLY A 144 -14.05 -0.89 9.21
N PHE A 145 -14.97 -0.98 8.26
CA PHE A 145 -15.46 0.15 7.48
C PHE A 145 -16.11 1.22 8.36
N SER A 146 -16.97 0.81 9.29
CA SER A 146 -17.61 1.72 10.23
C SER A 146 -16.60 2.43 11.13
N PHE A 147 -15.66 1.69 11.73
CA PHE A 147 -14.62 2.26 12.59
C PHE A 147 -13.68 3.19 11.84
N LEU A 148 -13.36 2.88 10.57
CA LEU A 148 -12.55 3.73 9.71
C LEU A 148 -13.21 5.09 9.54
N PHE A 149 -14.48 5.15 9.14
CA PHE A 149 -15.15 6.42 8.90
C PHE A 149 -15.51 7.17 10.18
N MET A 150 -15.82 6.47 11.27
CA MET A 150 -15.94 7.08 12.59
C MET A 150 -14.61 7.70 13.04
N GLY A 151 -13.52 6.95 12.92
CA GLY A 151 -12.17 7.44 13.23
C GLY A 151 -11.78 8.65 12.39
N LEU A 152 -12.07 8.62 11.09
CA LEU A 152 -11.82 9.75 10.19
C LEU A 152 -12.65 11.00 10.58
N SER A 153 -13.92 10.82 10.93
CA SER A 153 -14.78 11.91 11.40
C SER A 153 -14.26 12.50 12.71
N TYR A 154 -13.88 11.66 13.65
CA TYR A 154 -13.28 12.12 14.92
C TYR A 154 -11.91 12.79 14.69
N LEU A 155 -11.08 12.29 13.78
CA LEU A 155 -9.82 12.95 13.41
C LEU A 155 -10.06 14.36 12.88
N LYS A 156 -11.04 14.54 11.97
CA LYS A 156 -11.41 15.86 11.44
C LYS A 156 -11.90 16.80 12.52
N ASN A 157 -12.74 16.31 13.45
CA ASN A 157 -13.37 17.13 14.49
C ASN A 157 -12.42 17.45 15.67
N ASN A 158 -11.43 16.60 15.95
CA ASN A 158 -10.46 16.79 17.03
C ASN A 158 -9.14 17.39 16.55
N ALA A 159 -9.00 17.66 15.25
CA ALA A 159 -7.83 18.34 14.69
C ALA A 159 -7.72 19.75 15.27
N PRO A 160 -6.53 20.22 15.70
CA PRO A 160 -6.34 21.55 16.23
C PRO A 160 -6.66 22.62 15.19
N ASP A 161 -7.32 23.70 15.63
CA ASP A 161 -7.50 24.87 14.80
C ASP A 161 -6.25 25.76 14.90
N LEU A 162 -5.34 25.65 13.95
CA LEU A 162 -4.10 26.42 13.94
C LEU A 162 -4.33 27.94 13.79
N SER A 163 -5.49 28.34 13.25
CA SER A 163 -5.81 29.76 13.13
C SER A 163 -5.94 30.46 14.49
N GLN A 164 -6.23 29.69 15.55
CA GLN A 164 -6.33 30.18 16.92
C GLN A 164 -4.99 30.14 17.69
N ASN A 165 -3.92 29.60 17.09
CA ASN A 165 -2.59 29.49 17.69
C ASN A 165 -1.53 30.08 16.76
N PRO A 166 -1.31 31.42 16.81
CA PRO A 166 -0.38 32.11 15.90
C PRO A 166 1.05 31.58 15.95
N ASP A 167 1.54 31.15 17.12
CA ASP A 167 2.90 30.61 17.29
C ASP A 167 3.06 29.26 16.58
N MET A 168 2.05 28.38 16.62
CA MET A 168 2.07 27.12 15.88
C MET A 168 1.94 27.35 14.37
N LEU A 169 1.15 28.35 13.98
CA LEU A 169 0.99 28.70 12.57
C LEU A 169 2.30 29.27 12.00
N SER A 170 2.99 30.16 12.72
CA SER A 170 4.27 30.71 12.29
C SER A 170 5.34 29.62 12.18
N PHE A 171 5.40 28.69 13.14
CA PHE A 171 6.30 27.54 13.08
C PHE A 171 6.07 26.69 11.83
N VAL A 172 4.81 26.41 11.48
CA VAL A 172 4.49 25.67 10.25
C VAL A 172 4.90 26.48 9.02
N GLN A 173 4.63 27.80 8.99
CA GLN A 173 4.97 28.68 7.88
C GLN A 173 6.47 28.74 7.63
N ASP A 174 7.30 28.77 8.66
CA ASP A 174 8.77 28.78 8.54
C ASP A 174 9.28 27.58 7.69
N TYR A 175 8.61 26.43 7.74
CA TYR A 175 8.96 25.23 6.99
C TYR A 175 8.21 25.08 5.67
N THR A 176 7.12 25.81 5.47
CA THR A 176 6.29 25.73 4.24
C THR A 176 6.74 26.72 3.17
N ASP A 177 7.43 27.80 3.55
CA ASP A 177 7.77 28.91 2.64
C ASP A 177 9.22 28.89 2.11
N MET A 178 9.94 27.78 2.30
CA MET A 178 11.32 27.62 1.79
C MET A 178 11.37 27.16 0.31
N GLY A 179 10.29 27.26 -0.42
CA GLY A 179 10.21 26.86 -1.84
C GLY A 179 10.49 25.37 -2.07
N PHE A 180 11.42 25.05 -2.97
CA PHE A 180 11.72 23.63 -3.29
C PHE A 180 12.29 22.83 -2.11
N ILE A 181 12.94 23.50 -1.16
CA ILE A 181 13.45 22.83 0.06
C ILE A 181 12.28 22.33 0.92
N SER A 182 11.19 23.10 1.03
CA SER A 182 9.97 22.64 1.69
C SER A 182 9.43 21.35 1.06
N ILE A 183 9.41 21.26 -0.29
CA ILE A 183 8.97 20.06 -1.00
C ILE A 183 9.84 18.85 -0.59
N LEU A 184 11.16 18.98 -0.60
CA LEU A 184 12.07 17.89 -0.21
C LEU A 184 11.91 17.51 1.27
N LEU A 185 11.73 18.50 2.15
CA LEU A 185 11.46 18.27 3.57
C LEU A 185 10.18 17.45 3.77
N PHE A 186 9.10 17.82 3.09
CA PHE A 186 7.82 17.12 3.18
C PHE A 186 7.86 15.73 2.54
N VAL A 187 8.61 15.51 1.48
CA VAL A 187 8.92 14.14 0.98
C VAL A 187 9.62 13.33 2.07
N GLY A 188 10.62 13.90 2.74
CA GLY A 188 11.32 13.26 3.85
C GLY A 188 10.37 12.91 5.02
N ILE A 189 9.54 13.87 5.44
CA ILE A 189 8.55 13.68 6.50
C ILE A 189 7.55 12.56 6.12
N GLY A 190 6.99 12.60 4.91
CA GLY A 190 6.07 11.57 4.43
C GLY A 190 6.71 10.18 4.41
N THR A 191 7.98 10.10 4.00
CA THR A 191 8.76 8.86 4.02
C THR A 191 8.90 8.32 5.44
N VAL A 192 9.42 9.13 6.37
CA VAL A 192 9.66 8.71 7.77
C VAL A 192 8.34 8.37 8.46
N LEU A 193 7.31 9.20 8.30
CA LEU A 193 5.99 8.94 8.88
C LEU A 193 5.42 7.60 8.42
N THR A 194 5.48 7.32 7.12
CA THR A 194 4.96 6.05 6.58
C THR A 194 5.81 4.85 7.02
N MET A 195 7.13 5.01 7.14
CA MET A 195 8.01 3.96 7.68
C MET A 195 7.69 3.61 9.14
N ILE A 196 7.34 4.61 9.95
CA ILE A 196 6.98 4.42 11.37
C ILE A 196 5.58 3.81 11.49
N VAL A 197 4.60 4.38 10.81
CA VAL A 197 3.19 3.94 10.88
C VAL A 197 2.96 2.63 10.15
N GLN A 198 3.77 2.32 9.13
CA GLN A 198 3.68 1.14 8.25
C GLN A 198 2.30 0.98 7.57
N ALA A 199 1.58 2.08 7.41
CA ALA A 199 0.25 2.13 6.83
C ALA A 199 0.11 3.40 5.96
N SER A 200 0.32 3.26 4.66
CA SER A 200 0.21 4.38 3.70
C SER A 200 -1.16 5.07 3.74
N ALA A 201 -2.23 4.30 3.84
CA ALA A 201 -3.58 4.88 3.95
C ALA A 201 -3.77 5.79 5.20
N ALA A 202 -3.02 5.53 6.28
CA ALA A 202 -3.05 6.39 7.46
C ALA A 202 -2.30 7.71 7.21
N THR A 203 -1.12 7.64 6.60
CA THR A 203 -0.36 8.83 6.19
C THR A 203 -1.18 9.66 5.22
N MET A 204 -1.83 9.02 4.24
CA MET A 204 -2.73 9.69 3.30
C MET A 204 -3.90 10.39 4.01
N ALA A 205 -4.56 9.73 4.97
CA ALA A 205 -5.66 10.34 5.72
C ALA A 205 -5.21 11.57 6.53
N ILE A 206 -4.06 11.48 7.19
CA ILE A 206 -3.45 12.62 7.91
C ILE A 206 -3.16 13.75 6.93
N THR A 207 -2.53 13.46 5.79
CA THR A 207 -2.23 14.44 4.73
C THR A 207 -3.50 15.13 4.21
N LEU A 208 -4.55 14.34 3.95
CA LEU A 208 -5.85 14.87 3.51
C LEU A 208 -6.46 15.83 4.54
N ILE A 209 -6.38 15.50 5.83
CA ILE A 209 -6.90 16.35 6.91
C ILE A 209 -6.07 17.63 7.04
N MET A 210 -4.74 17.55 6.98
CA MET A 210 -3.86 18.71 7.04
C MET A 210 -4.13 19.69 5.91
N CYS A 211 -4.31 19.19 4.68
CA CYS A 211 -4.65 20.02 3.53
C CYS A 211 -6.08 20.56 3.60
N ALA A 212 -7.06 19.76 4.02
CA ALA A 212 -8.46 20.17 4.13
C ALA A 212 -8.68 21.26 5.20
N ASN A 213 -7.87 21.24 6.26
CA ASN A 213 -7.87 22.28 7.31
C ASN A 213 -6.99 23.49 6.94
N GLY A 214 -6.35 23.48 5.77
CA GLY A 214 -5.48 24.59 5.33
C GLY A 214 -4.17 24.72 6.10
N TRP A 215 -3.73 23.68 6.81
CA TRP A 215 -2.44 23.71 7.53
C TRP A 215 -1.25 23.65 6.58
N ILE A 216 -1.40 22.92 5.48
CA ILE A 216 -0.43 22.82 4.40
C ILE A 216 -1.12 23.00 3.06
N SER A 217 -0.39 23.47 2.06
CA SER A 217 -0.88 23.59 0.70
C SER A 217 -1.04 22.23 0.03
N PHE A 218 -1.76 22.19 -1.11
CA PHE A 218 -1.87 20.99 -1.95
C PHE A 218 -0.49 20.47 -2.38
N GLU A 219 0.43 21.35 -2.73
CA GLU A 219 1.78 21.01 -3.19
C GLU A 219 2.57 20.28 -2.09
N LEU A 220 2.49 20.75 -0.86
CA LEU A 220 3.15 20.11 0.28
C LEU A 220 2.48 18.78 0.65
N GLY A 221 1.15 18.70 0.52
CA GLY A 221 0.42 17.44 0.61
C GLY A 221 0.83 16.44 -0.47
N ALA A 222 1.02 16.91 -1.70
CA ALA A 222 1.54 16.09 -2.81
C ALA A 222 2.97 15.60 -2.52
N ALA A 223 3.82 16.45 -1.91
CA ALA A 223 5.17 16.05 -1.47
C ALA A 223 5.13 14.96 -0.39
N LEU A 224 4.22 15.07 0.60
CA LEU A 224 3.99 14.00 1.60
C LEU A 224 3.59 12.69 0.93
N VAL A 225 2.70 12.72 -0.08
CA VAL A 225 2.26 11.55 -0.84
C VAL A 225 3.42 10.91 -1.60
N LEU A 226 4.33 11.69 -2.18
CA LEU A 226 5.55 11.16 -2.79
C LEU A 226 6.42 10.43 -1.76
N GLY A 227 6.59 11.02 -0.58
CA GLY A 227 7.30 10.41 0.53
C GLY A 227 6.63 9.12 1.02
N GLU A 228 5.30 9.12 1.12
CA GLU A 228 4.50 7.95 1.47
C GLU A 228 4.81 6.74 0.57
N ASN A 229 4.93 6.96 -0.73
CA ASN A 229 5.23 5.89 -1.69
C ASN A 229 6.63 5.28 -1.43
N ILE A 230 7.63 6.09 -1.07
CA ILE A 230 8.95 5.58 -0.67
C ILE A 230 8.83 4.82 0.66
N GLY A 231 8.21 5.43 1.67
CA GLY A 231 8.09 4.87 3.02
C GLY A 231 7.39 3.51 3.06
N THR A 232 6.38 3.30 2.20
CA THR A 232 5.65 2.03 2.09
C THR A 232 6.56 0.86 1.73
N THR A 233 7.68 1.09 1.06
CA THR A 233 8.59 0.02 0.63
C THR A 233 9.30 -0.69 1.77
N ILE A 234 9.36 -0.06 2.97
CA ILE A 234 10.05 -0.63 4.13
C ILE A 234 9.46 -1.97 4.56
N THR A 235 8.13 -2.13 4.49
CA THR A 235 7.43 -3.37 4.91
C THR A 235 7.85 -4.57 4.08
N ALA A 236 7.95 -4.41 2.76
CA ALA A 236 8.42 -5.45 1.86
C ALA A 236 9.90 -5.78 2.11
N ASN A 237 10.73 -4.75 2.35
CA ASN A 237 12.16 -4.94 2.62
C ASN A 237 12.39 -5.63 3.96
N LEU A 238 11.65 -5.30 5.02
CA LEU A 238 11.70 -5.99 6.30
C LEU A 238 11.26 -7.46 6.16
N ALA A 239 10.17 -7.73 5.44
CA ALA A 239 9.70 -9.09 5.20
C ALA A 239 10.72 -9.93 4.40
N ALA A 240 11.50 -9.30 3.52
CA ALA A 240 12.50 -9.97 2.71
C ALA A 240 13.82 -10.26 3.45
N LEU A 241 14.05 -9.71 4.65
CA LEU A 241 15.32 -9.90 5.40
C LEU A 241 15.63 -11.38 5.67
N THR A 242 14.61 -12.17 5.98
CA THR A 242 14.73 -13.61 6.23
C THR A 242 14.55 -14.45 4.97
N GLY A 243 14.27 -13.80 3.83
CA GLY A 243 14.04 -14.46 2.54
C GLY A 243 15.34 -14.75 1.77
N ASN A 244 15.20 -15.54 0.71
CA ASN A 244 16.29 -15.83 -0.24
C ASN A 244 16.66 -14.58 -1.06
N THR A 245 17.73 -14.70 -1.85
CA THR A 245 18.23 -13.62 -2.70
C THR A 245 17.16 -13.06 -3.65
N GLN A 246 16.30 -13.89 -4.23
CA GLN A 246 15.25 -13.43 -5.15
C GLN A 246 14.17 -12.61 -4.43
N ALA A 247 13.77 -13.01 -3.22
CA ALA A 247 12.85 -12.26 -2.38
C ALA A 247 13.39 -10.87 -2.02
N ARG A 248 14.68 -10.77 -1.65
CA ARG A 248 15.35 -9.49 -1.37
C ARG A 248 15.43 -8.61 -2.59
N ARG A 249 15.71 -9.19 -3.78
CA ARG A 249 15.70 -8.45 -5.07
C ARG A 249 14.31 -7.91 -5.39
N ALA A 250 13.24 -8.68 -5.16
CA ALA A 250 11.87 -8.23 -5.38
C ALA A 250 11.50 -7.05 -4.46
N ALA A 251 11.88 -7.10 -3.18
CA ALA A 251 11.67 -6.00 -2.24
C ALA A 251 12.49 -4.75 -2.61
N LEU A 252 13.75 -4.93 -3.03
CA LEU A 252 14.57 -3.83 -3.51
C LEU A 252 14.02 -3.21 -4.81
N ALA A 253 13.45 -4.02 -5.71
CA ALA A 253 12.81 -3.51 -6.92
C ALA A 253 11.63 -2.58 -6.61
N HIS A 254 10.87 -2.86 -5.53
CA HIS A 254 9.83 -1.97 -5.03
C HIS A 254 10.38 -0.61 -4.62
N LEU A 255 11.50 -0.59 -3.88
CA LEU A 255 12.18 0.66 -3.49
C LEU A 255 12.68 1.42 -4.73
N VAL A 256 13.40 0.75 -5.63
CA VAL A 256 13.94 1.37 -6.86
C VAL A 256 12.84 1.99 -7.71
N PHE A 257 11.71 1.27 -7.87
CA PHE A 257 10.54 1.77 -8.60
C PHE A 257 9.97 3.06 -7.99
N ASN A 258 9.80 3.12 -6.67
CA ASN A 258 9.22 4.30 -6.01
C ASN A 258 10.20 5.48 -5.97
N VAL A 259 11.49 5.23 -5.69
CA VAL A 259 12.52 6.29 -5.69
C VAL A 259 12.65 6.91 -7.07
N PHE A 260 12.71 6.10 -8.14
CA PHE A 260 12.73 6.61 -9.50
C PHE A 260 11.49 7.46 -9.80
N GLY A 261 10.30 6.98 -9.39
CA GLY A 261 9.06 7.71 -9.55
C GLY A 261 9.10 9.08 -8.89
N VAL A 262 9.57 9.14 -7.66
CA VAL A 262 9.67 10.41 -6.91
C VAL A 262 10.66 11.36 -7.59
N ILE A 263 11.82 10.87 -8.04
CA ILE A 263 12.84 11.71 -8.69
C ILE A 263 12.28 12.40 -9.94
N TRP A 264 11.66 11.67 -10.87
CA TRP A 264 11.17 12.29 -12.10
C TRP A 264 10.02 13.26 -11.84
N VAL A 265 9.12 12.95 -10.88
CA VAL A 265 8.05 13.89 -10.51
C VAL A 265 8.61 15.15 -9.86
N LEU A 266 9.63 15.04 -8.99
CA LEU A 266 10.28 16.22 -8.41
C LEU A 266 10.90 17.13 -9.50
N CYS A 267 11.43 16.57 -10.59
CA CYS A 267 11.93 17.36 -11.72
C CYS A 267 10.80 18.09 -12.47
N LEU A 268 9.57 17.57 -12.44
CA LEU A 268 8.40 18.14 -13.12
C LEU A 268 7.30 18.55 -12.12
N PHE A 269 7.67 18.87 -10.87
CA PHE A 269 6.73 18.98 -9.75
C PHE A 269 5.64 20.01 -10.01
N THR A 270 6.03 21.24 -10.33
CA THR A 270 5.10 22.35 -10.57
C THR A 270 4.15 22.06 -11.74
N PRO A 271 4.61 21.75 -12.96
CA PRO A 271 3.69 21.47 -14.06
C PRO A 271 2.82 20.23 -13.81
N PHE A 272 3.28 19.26 -13.06
CA PHE A 272 2.49 18.07 -12.72
C PHE A 272 1.37 18.39 -11.73
N THR A 273 1.66 19.16 -10.67
CA THR A 273 0.66 19.60 -9.68
C THR A 273 -0.37 20.55 -10.28
N GLU A 274 0.06 21.48 -11.15
CA GLU A 274 -0.83 22.38 -11.90
C GLU A 274 -1.78 21.62 -12.84
N ALA A 275 -1.26 20.63 -13.58
CA ALA A 275 -2.10 19.81 -14.46
C ALA A 275 -3.16 19.01 -13.69
N VAL A 276 -2.81 18.45 -12.53
CA VAL A 276 -3.74 17.75 -11.65
C VAL A 276 -4.79 18.71 -11.08
N SER A 277 -4.37 19.90 -10.63
CA SER A 277 -5.28 20.93 -10.12
C SER A 277 -6.28 21.36 -11.20
N TRP A 278 -5.79 21.65 -12.40
CA TRP A 278 -6.64 21.99 -13.55
C TRP A 278 -7.67 20.91 -13.86
N PHE A 279 -7.24 19.65 -13.87
CA PHE A 279 -8.13 18.50 -14.12
C PHE A 279 -9.25 18.41 -13.09
N VAL A 280 -8.94 18.51 -11.81
CA VAL A 280 -9.94 18.38 -10.74
C VAL A 280 -10.91 19.58 -10.75
N GLU A 281 -10.42 20.78 -10.97
CA GLU A 281 -11.24 21.99 -10.97
C GLU A 281 -12.13 22.09 -12.21
N ASN A 282 -11.59 21.81 -13.39
CA ASN A 282 -12.30 22.07 -14.66
C ASN A 282 -13.03 20.84 -15.20
N VAL A 283 -12.50 19.62 -14.98
CA VAL A 283 -13.13 18.39 -15.50
C VAL A 283 -14.05 17.75 -14.46
N MET A 284 -13.61 17.68 -13.18
CA MET A 284 -14.44 17.12 -12.11
C MET A 284 -15.42 18.14 -11.52
N GLY A 285 -15.20 19.43 -11.73
CA GLY A 285 -16.12 20.51 -11.35
C GLY A 285 -16.34 20.66 -9.85
N THR A 286 -15.35 20.34 -9.03
CA THR A 286 -15.45 20.34 -7.57
C THR A 286 -15.35 21.78 -7.04
N LYS A 287 -16.44 22.28 -6.42
CA LYS A 287 -16.53 23.68 -5.95
C LYS A 287 -16.17 23.87 -4.48
N ASP A 288 -16.39 22.85 -3.63
CA ASP A 288 -16.05 22.90 -2.22
C ASP A 288 -14.52 22.81 -2.05
N PRO A 289 -13.86 23.77 -1.37
CA PRO A 289 -12.40 23.79 -1.24
C PRO A 289 -11.82 22.56 -0.56
N ALA A 290 -12.44 22.06 0.51
CA ALA A 290 -11.98 20.88 1.25
C ALA A 290 -12.13 19.60 0.44
N VAL A 291 -13.23 19.48 -0.30
CA VAL A 291 -13.46 18.36 -1.24
C VAL A 291 -12.49 18.47 -2.42
N ALA A 292 -12.28 19.68 -2.96
CA ALA A 292 -11.38 19.92 -4.08
C ALA A 292 -9.95 19.51 -3.75
N VAL A 293 -9.42 19.94 -2.60
CA VAL A 293 -8.04 19.58 -2.20
C VAL A 293 -7.89 18.08 -1.95
N SER A 294 -8.91 17.43 -1.37
CA SER A 294 -8.88 15.98 -1.15
C SER A 294 -8.89 15.19 -2.46
N PHE A 295 -9.65 15.67 -3.45
CA PHE A 295 -9.69 15.08 -4.79
C PHE A 295 -8.39 15.35 -5.57
N LYS A 296 -7.77 16.54 -5.42
CA LYS A 296 -6.47 16.85 -6.00
C LYS A 296 -5.38 15.89 -5.49
N LEU A 297 -5.34 15.62 -4.19
CA LEU A 297 -4.39 14.67 -3.61
C LEU A 297 -4.62 13.24 -4.11
N SER A 298 -5.88 12.78 -4.16
CA SER A 298 -6.22 11.45 -4.68
C SER A 298 -5.90 11.33 -6.17
N ALA A 299 -6.18 12.36 -6.96
CA ALA A 299 -5.85 12.42 -8.38
C ALA A 299 -4.33 12.47 -8.59
N PHE A 300 -3.60 13.27 -7.81
CA PHE A 300 -2.14 13.33 -7.85
C PHE A 300 -1.54 11.95 -7.58
N HIS A 301 -1.97 11.29 -6.50
CA HIS A 301 -1.50 9.96 -6.14
C HIS A 301 -1.75 8.94 -7.27
N THR A 302 -2.93 8.99 -7.89
CA THR A 302 -3.29 8.10 -8.99
C THR A 302 -2.50 8.40 -10.26
N CYS A 303 -2.46 9.66 -10.69
CA CYS A 303 -1.72 10.07 -11.88
C CYS A 303 -0.23 9.77 -11.74
N PHE A 304 0.37 10.05 -10.58
CA PHE A 304 1.74 9.73 -10.27
C PHE A 304 2.02 8.23 -10.47
N ASN A 305 1.25 7.35 -9.82
CA ASN A 305 1.48 5.92 -9.90
C ASN A 305 1.21 5.35 -11.30
N ILE A 306 0.17 5.83 -11.99
CA ILE A 306 -0.12 5.41 -13.37
C ILE A 306 1.02 5.84 -14.31
N CYS A 307 1.44 7.11 -14.27
CA CYS A 307 2.54 7.60 -15.11
C CYS A 307 3.84 6.84 -14.82
N ASN A 308 4.16 6.60 -13.54
CA ASN A 308 5.35 5.85 -13.14
C ASN A 308 5.32 4.42 -13.70
N VAL A 309 4.16 3.74 -13.63
CA VAL A 309 3.99 2.40 -14.22
C VAL A 309 4.10 2.44 -15.74
N LEU A 310 3.44 3.39 -16.42
CA LEU A 310 3.51 3.53 -17.88
C LEU A 310 4.93 3.76 -18.37
N ILE A 311 5.74 4.52 -17.63
CA ILE A 311 7.15 4.72 -17.95
C ILE A 311 7.94 3.43 -17.70
N LEU A 312 7.85 2.85 -16.51
CA LEU A 312 8.75 1.79 -16.06
C LEU A 312 8.37 0.37 -16.50
N ILE A 313 7.14 0.13 -16.98
CA ILE A 313 6.73 -1.18 -17.49
C ILE A 313 7.60 -1.65 -18.66
N TRP A 314 8.12 -0.72 -19.45
CA TRP A 314 9.04 -1.01 -20.55
C TRP A 314 10.46 -1.32 -20.06
N PHE A 315 10.82 -0.86 -18.86
CA PHE A 315 12.14 -0.96 -18.24
C PHE A 315 12.24 -2.03 -17.15
N VAL A 316 11.28 -2.96 -17.05
CA VAL A 316 11.30 -4.06 -16.05
C VAL A 316 12.63 -4.83 -16.08
N LYS A 317 13.17 -5.14 -17.28
CA LYS A 317 14.47 -5.82 -17.40
C LYS A 317 15.64 -4.95 -16.90
N PHE A 318 15.54 -3.63 -16.99
CA PHE A 318 16.54 -2.72 -16.45
C PHE A 318 16.50 -2.74 -14.92
N ILE A 319 15.30 -2.63 -14.32
CA ILE A 319 15.11 -2.74 -12.86
C ILE A 319 15.65 -4.09 -12.37
N GLU A 320 15.30 -5.19 -13.05
CA GLU A 320 15.79 -6.53 -12.74
C GLU A 320 17.31 -6.61 -12.75
N ARG A 321 17.97 -6.08 -13.79
CA ARG A 321 19.45 -6.02 -13.87
C ARG A 321 20.04 -5.19 -12.73
N THR A 322 19.45 -4.04 -12.43
CA THR A 322 19.91 -3.14 -11.36
C THR A 322 19.87 -3.83 -10.00
N VAL A 323 18.75 -4.46 -9.64
CA VAL A 323 18.65 -5.15 -8.35
C VAL A 323 19.51 -6.41 -8.28
N CYS A 324 19.73 -7.09 -9.41
CA CYS A 324 20.65 -8.22 -9.47
C CYS A 324 22.12 -7.79 -9.32
N ALA A 325 22.49 -6.60 -9.80
CA ALA A 325 23.82 -6.04 -9.60
C ALA A 325 24.06 -5.62 -8.15
N ILE A 326 23.04 -5.02 -7.50
CA ILE A 326 23.12 -4.58 -6.09
C ILE A 326 23.15 -5.77 -5.14
N ILE A 327 22.34 -6.82 -5.41
CA ILE A 327 22.27 -8.03 -4.59
C ILE A 327 22.73 -9.22 -5.44
N PRO A 328 24.02 -9.55 -5.44
CA PRO A 328 24.56 -10.70 -6.17
C PRO A 328 24.01 -12.02 -5.62
N MET A 329 23.95 -13.04 -6.47
CA MET A 329 23.55 -14.40 -6.05
C MET A 329 24.64 -15.03 -5.21
N LYS A 330 24.31 -15.64 -4.09
CA LYS A 330 25.27 -16.43 -3.29
C LYS A 330 25.18 -17.89 -3.75
N GLU A 331 26.33 -18.57 -3.82
CA GLU A 331 26.41 -20.01 -4.21
C GLU A 331 25.52 -20.92 -3.36
N GLN A 332 25.29 -20.57 -2.09
CA GLN A 332 24.39 -21.29 -1.16
C GLN A 332 22.90 -21.19 -1.51
N ASP A 333 22.47 -20.19 -2.29
CA ASP A 333 21.07 -20.03 -2.69
C ASP A 333 20.64 -21.03 -3.78
N GLU A 334 21.58 -21.74 -4.42
CA GLU A 334 21.28 -22.77 -5.42
C GLU A 334 20.83 -24.11 -4.81
N GLU A 335 21.23 -24.42 -3.59
CA GLU A 335 20.95 -25.72 -2.94
C GLU A 335 19.50 -25.92 -2.51
N TYR A 336 18.69 -24.85 -2.34
CA TYR A 336 17.30 -24.91 -1.88
C TYR A 336 16.25 -24.91 -2.99
N ARG A 337 16.63 -25.00 -4.25
CA ARG A 337 15.64 -25.20 -5.32
C ARG A 337 15.22 -26.66 -5.36
N LEU A 338 13.93 -26.90 -5.15
CA LEU A 338 13.28 -28.18 -5.50
C LEU A 338 13.34 -28.32 -7.03
N ARG A 339 14.48 -28.80 -7.55
CA ARG A 339 14.79 -28.90 -9.00
C ARG A 339 13.80 -29.77 -9.77
N PHE A 340 12.98 -30.56 -9.09
CA PHE A 340 12.13 -31.60 -9.69
C PHE A 340 10.65 -31.44 -9.45
N ILE A 341 10.18 -30.40 -8.75
CA ILE A 341 8.76 -30.13 -8.55
C ILE A 341 8.36 -28.96 -9.46
N SER A 342 7.67 -29.24 -10.57
CA SER A 342 7.10 -28.21 -11.42
C SER A 342 5.89 -27.57 -10.71
N GLY A 343 5.81 -26.24 -10.68
CA GLY A 343 4.77 -25.47 -9.97
C GLY A 343 3.31 -25.79 -10.38
N GLY A 344 3.10 -26.49 -11.51
CA GLY A 344 1.78 -26.95 -11.93
C GLY A 344 1.21 -28.16 -11.18
N MET A 345 2.06 -28.90 -10.44
CA MET A 345 1.63 -30.11 -9.71
C MET A 345 1.32 -29.88 -8.24
N LEU A 346 1.57 -28.67 -7.70
CA LEU A 346 1.24 -28.31 -6.31
C LEU A 346 -0.27 -28.17 -6.04
N SER A 347 -1.11 -28.35 -7.07
CA SER A 347 -2.57 -28.28 -6.92
C SER A 347 -3.19 -29.52 -6.26
N THR A 348 -2.47 -30.63 -6.16
CA THR A 348 -2.92 -31.85 -5.50
C THR A 348 -1.87 -32.33 -4.49
N ALA A 349 -2.23 -32.29 -3.21
CA ALA A 349 -1.35 -32.68 -2.10
C ALA A 349 -0.81 -34.13 -2.27
N GLU A 350 -1.60 -35.03 -2.83
CA GLU A 350 -1.25 -36.43 -3.07
C GLU A 350 -0.09 -36.59 -4.08
N LEU A 351 -0.13 -35.84 -5.19
CA LEU A 351 0.92 -35.90 -6.22
C LEU A 351 2.23 -35.27 -5.72
N SER A 352 2.16 -34.24 -4.90
CA SER A 352 3.32 -33.60 -4.28
C SER A 352 4.02 -34.52 -3.28
N ILE A 353 3.25 -35.31 -2.52
CA ILE A 353 3.78 -36.29 -1.57
C ILE A 353 4.40 -37.48 -2.31
N LEU A 354 3.77 -37.98 -3.37
CA LEU A 354 4.31 -39.06 -4.19
C LEU A 354 5.62 -38.68 -4.87
N GLN A 355 5.74 -37.43 -5.36
CA GLN A 355 6.99 -36.91 -5.94
C GLN A 355 8.08 -36.75 -4.88
N ALA A 356 7.76 -36.23 -3.69
CA ALA A 356 8.70 -36.12 -2.59
C ALA A 356 9.20 -37.50 -2.15
N LEU A 357 8.32 -38.51 -2.05
CA LEU A 357 8.67 -39.90 -1.72
C LEU A 357 9.53 -40.55 -2.82
N SER A 358 9.27 -40.29 -4.11
CA SER A 358 10.10 -40.80 -5.19
C SER A 358 11.51 -40.20 -5.18
N LEU A 359 11.67 -38.93 -4.80
CA LEU A 359 12.97 -38.28 -4.64
C LEU A 359 13.77 -38.84 -3.44
N ILE A 360 13.12 -39.21 -2.34
CA ILE A 360 13.74 -39.87 -1.20
C ILE A 360 14.24 -41.26 -1.61
N HIS A 361 13.47 -42.02 -2.37
CA HIS A 361 13.86 -43.33 -2.87
C HIS A 361 15.03 -43.31 -3.87
N ILE A 362 15.15 -42.22 -4.67
CA ILE A 362 16.28 -42.06 -5.62
C ILE A 362 17.59 -41.68 -4.86
N SER A 363 17.50 -41.04 -3.70
CA SER A 363 18.67 -40.63 -2.94
C SER A 363 19.21 -41.71 -1.97
N GLU A 364 18.43 -42.77 -1.65
CA GLU A 364 18.86 -43.85 -0.76
C GLU A 364 19.85 -44.88 -1.35
N PRO A 365 19.85 -45.21 -2.68
CA PRO A 365 20.78 -46.23 -3.18
C PRO A 365 22.27 -45.86 -3.08
N THR A 366 22.61 -44.60 -2.91
CA THR A 366 24.00 -44.14 -2.83
C THR A 366 24.61 -44.28 -1.44
N ARG A 367 23.84 -44.56 -0.40
CA ARG A 367 24.34 -44.75 0.97
C ARG A 367 24.75 -46.22 1.29
N HIS A 368 24.22 -47.20 0.56
CA HIS A 368 24.53 -48.61 0.74
C HIS A 368 25.67 -49.15 -0.12
N ALA A 369 26.28 -48.34 -0.99
CA ALA A 369 27.41 -48.74 -1.82
C ALA A 369 28.78 -48.31 -1.27
N GLN A 370 28.84 -47.82 -0.04
CA GLN A 370 30.09 -47.39 0.65
C GLN A 370 30.33 -48.06 2.00
N ILE A 371 29.89 -49.32 2.17
CA ILE A 371 30.37 -50.20 3.26
C ILE A 371 31.03 -51.45 2.68
#